data_6829aa15d20f0013dfb4600c8e7737db
#
_entry.id   6829aa15d20f0013dfb4600c8e7737db
#
_cell.length_a   1.000
_cell.length_b   1.000
_cell.length_c   1.000
_cell.angle_alpha   90.00
_cell.angle_beta   90.00
_cell.angle_gamma   90.00
#
_symmetry.space_group_name_H-M   'P 1'
#
loop_
_entity.id
_entity.type
_entity.pdbx_description
1 polymer ?
#
loop_
_entity_poly.entity_id
_entity_poly.type
_entity_poly.pdbx_seq_one_letter_code
_entity_poly.pdbx_strand_id
1 'polypeptide(L)'
;MIVKKVNAKKPYNVVIAEDFSNLRESILSATSFNKVCIVADENTSMYLEQVKNALNGFEILTYVIKAGEQSKCLKTFGEIASFLAQNQMTRKDLLIALGGGVVGDLTAFVASCYMRGIAFVNLPTSLLAMVDSSVGGKTAIDIPEGKNLVGSFYSPNLCYINVNTLKTLPNEEILCGLGEIVKYAYLSNTITAKDIEEFDLINLISKSLDVKISIVEEDEFEGGKRKLLNLGHTIGHGIESLSNYTLSHGLCVAKGIDYIIDFSKDYYNFSEEKYSQLKDILRAQPFDLSLVYPLKDIAEKIKVDKKAQKEHVDMVLIKDVGKCEIVKIAIKDIK
;
A
#
# COMPACT_ATOMS: atom_id res chain seq x y z
N MET A 1 -8.46 9.35 -18.44
CA MET A 1 -8.17 9.90 -17.10
C MET A 1 -9.40 9.71 -16.21
N ILE A 2 -9.21 9.13 -15.00
CA ILE A 2 -10.25 8.94 -13.98
C ILE A 2 -9.83 9.75 -12.76
N VAL A 3 -10.76 10.45 -12.11
CA VAL A 3 -10.49 11.20 -10.89
C VAL A 3 -11.39 10.68 -9.77
N LYS A 4 -10.79 10.32 -8.63
CA LYS A 4 -11.47 9.90 -7.42
C LYS A 4 -11.15 10.87 -6.30
N LYS A 5 -12.14 11.27 -5.54
CA LYS A 5 -11.96 12.13 -4.36
C LYS A 5 -11.86 11.29 -3.11
N VAL A 6 -10.92 11.62 -2.24
CA VAL A 6 -10.78 11.06 -0.90
C VAL A 6 -11.20 12.12 0.10
N ASN A 7 -12.32 11.90 0.83
CA ASN A 7 -12.85 12.82 1.82
C ASN A 7 -12.28 12.54 3.22
N ALA A 8 -10.95 12.55 3.33
CA ALA A 8 -10.23 12.48 4.59
C ALA A 8 -10.27 13.84 5.33
N LYS A 9 -9.70 13.92 6.54
CA LYS A 9 -9.56 15.19 7.29
C LYS A 9 -8.92 16.31 6.45
N LYS A 10 -7.95 15.95 5.60
CA LYS A 10 -7.43 16.79 4.52
C LYS A 10 -7.83 16.13 3.21
N PRO A 11 -8.90 16.60 2.53
CA PRO A 11 -9.36 16.01 1.29
C PRO A 11 -8.34 16.14 0.16
N TYR A 12 -8.27 15.15 -0.70
CA TYR A 12 -7.39 15.17 -1.87
C TYR A 12 -7.98 14.33 -3.01
N ASN A 13 -7.41 14.48 -4.21
CA ASN A 13 -7.80 13.69 -5.36
C ASN A 13 -6.78 12.58 -5.64
N VAL A 14 -7.28 11.46 -6.15
CA VAL A 14 -6.50 10.42 -6.80
C VAL A 14 -6.82 10.46 -8.29
N VAL A 15 -5.81 10.72 -9.11
CA VAL A 15 -5.93 10.77 -10.57
C VAL A 15 -5.32 9.50 -11.14
N ILE A 16 -6.06 8.78 -11.99
CA ILE A 16 -5.58 7.61 -12.75
C ILE A 16 -5.47 8.06 -14.21
N ALA A 17 -4.26 8.02 -14.76
CA ALA A 17 -3.95 8.43 -16.12
C ALA A 17 -2.99 7.42 -16.78
N GLU A 18 -2.84 7.49 -18.09
CA GLU A 18 -1.92 6.63 -18.84
C GLU A 18 -0.51 7.21 -18.90
N ASP A 19 -0.34 8.51 -18.71
CA ASP A 19 0.95 9.21 -18.79
C ASP A 19 1.00 10.43 -17.85
N PHE A 20 2.06 11.23 -17.93
CA PHE A 20 2.25 12.45 -17.14
C PHE A 20 1.77 13.74 -17.84
N SER A 21 1.04 13.65 -18.94
CA SER A 21 0.60 14.83 -19.74
C SER A 21 -0.27 15.81 -18.92
N ASN A 22 -1.11 15.29 -18.03
CA ASN A 22 -2.00 16.09 -17.19
C ASN A 22 -1.43 16.34 -15.78
N LEU A 23 -0.17 15.93 -15.50
CA LEU A 23 0.43 16.00 -14.16
C LEU A 23 0.51 17.45 -13.66
N ARG A 24 1.02 18.37 -14.49
CA ARG A 24 1.17 19.79 -14.14
C ARG A 24 -0.16 20.42 -13.71
N GLU A 25 -1.18 20.26 -14.53
CA GLU A 25 -2.50 20.80 -14.27
C GLU A 25 -3.12 20.20 -13.01
N SER A 26 -2.99 18.89 -12.83
CA SER A 26 -3.47 18.18 -11.65
C SER A 26 -2.79 18.69 -10.37
N ILE A 27 -1.49 18.91 -10.37
CA ILE A 27 -0.76 19.45 -9.21
C ILE A 27 -1.18 20.89 -8.93
N LEU A 28 -1.24 21.75 -9.95
CA LEU A 28 -1.57 23.17 -9.78
C LEU A 28 -3.03 23.36 -9.30
N SER A 29 -3.93 22.45 -9.63
CA SER A 29 -5.29 22.46 -9.08
C SER A 29 -5.35 22.03 -7.61
N ALA A 30 -4.37 21.24 -7.15
CA ALA A 30 -4.34 20.67 -5.79
C ALA A 30 -3.55 21.54 -4.80
N THR A 31 -2.48 22.22 -5.26
CA THR A 31 -1.60 23.02 -4.40
C THR A 31 -0.83 24.04 -5.21
N SER A 32 -0.44 25.13 -4.57
CA SER A 32 0.52 26.11 -5.09
C SER A 32 1.90 25.88 -4.50
N PHE A 33 2.94 26.10 -5.26
CA PHE A 33 4.34 25.95 -4.79
C PHE A 33 5.28 26.84 -5.62
N ASN A 34 6.48 27.12 -5.10
CA ASN A 34 7.51 27.89 -5.79
C ASN A 34 8.57 26.96 -6.40
N LYS A 35 9.03 26.00 -5.64
CA LYS A 35 10.09 25.04 -5.95
C LYS A 35 9.60 23.62 -5.68
N VAL A 36 10.12 22.63 -6.38
CA VAL A 36 9.77 21.23 -6.18
C VAL A 36 11.03 20.38 -5.98
N CYS A 37 10.95 19.43 -5.03
CA CYS A 37 11.94 18.36 -4.92
C CYS A 37 11.26 17.03 -5.21
N ILE A 38 11.81 16.28 -6.19
CA ILE A 38 11.35 14.94 -6.55
C ILE A 38 12.28 13.93 -5.89
N VAL A 39 11.72 13.08 -5.04
CA VAL A 39 12.42 11.93 -4.45
C VAL A 39 12.04 10.69 -5.24
N ALA A 40 13.04 9.97 -5.74
CA ALA A 40 12.90 8.71 -6.47
C ALA A 40 13.92 7.69 -5.93
N ASP A 41 13.79 6.43 -6.31
CA ASP A 41 14.85 5.43 -6.12
C ASP A 41 15.58 5.11 -7.44
N GLU A 42 16.62 4.27 -7.36
CA GLU A 42 17.43 3.88 -8.52
C GLU A 42 16.57 3.26 -9.63
N ASN A 43 15.51 2.50 -9.28
CA ASN A 43 14.63 1.84 -10.23
C ASN A 43 13.68 2.82 -10.93
N THR A 44 13.21 3.85 -10.21
CA THR A 44 12.20 4.80 -10.69
C THR A 44 12.81 6.10 -11.22
N SER A 45 14.12 6.30 -11.03
CA SER A 45 14.87 7.45 -11.56
C SER A 45 14.76 7.60 -13.07
N MET A 46 14.48 6.52 -13.81
CA MET A 46 14.23 6.54 -15.25
C MET A 46 13.03 7.39 -15.67
N TYR A 47 12.10 7.69 -14.77
CA TYR A 47 10.93 8.53 -15.01
C TYR A 47 11.17 10.00 -14.69
N LEU A 48 12.30 10.36 -14.06
CA LEU A 48 12.58 11.74 -13.63
C LEU A 48 12.48 12.75 -14.77
N GLU A 49 13.03 12.44 -15.94
CA GLU A 49 12.99 13.36 -17.07
C GLU A 49 11.57 13.59 -17.60
N GLN A 50 10.71 12.56 -17.56
CA GLN A 50 9.31 12.70 -17.95
C GLN A 50 8.57 13.63 -16.99
N VAL A 51 8.79 13.45 -15.66
CA VAL A 51 8.17 14.29 -14.63
C VAL A 51 8.70 15.72 -14.67
N LYS A 52 10.02 15.91 -14.87
CA LYS A 52 10.64 17.25 -15.04
C LYS A 52 10.05 17.97 -16.25
N ASN A 53 9.92 17.28 -17.38
CA ASN A 53 9.35 17.86 -18.61
C ASN A 53 7.87 18.27 -18.38
N ALA A 54 7.10 17.47 -17.68
CA ALA A 54 5.73 17.81 -17.30
C ALA A 54 5.65 19.05 -16.39
N LEU A 55 6.69 19.29 -15.57
CA LEU A 55 6.78 20.42 -14.63
C LEU A 55 7.70 21.55 -15.14
N ASN A 56 7.95 21.61 -16.44
CA ASN A 56 8.80 22.64 -17.04
C ASN A 56 8.36 24.05 -16.61
N GLY A 57 9.35 24.91 -16.31
CA GLY A 57 9.14 26.27 -15.83
C GLY A 57 9.20 26.44 -14.30
N PHE A 58 9.33 25.35 -13.54
CA PHE A 58 9.61 25.40 -12.10
C PHE A 58 11.08 25.10 -11.81
N GLU A 59 11.57 25.55 -10.66
CA GLU A 59 12.87 25.10 -10.13
C GLU A 59 12.70 23.69 -9.56
N ILE A 60 13.42 22.71 -10.14
CA ILE A 60 13.26 21.29 -9.82
C ILE A 60 14.56 20.74 -9.25
N LEU A 61 14.48 20.23 -8.03
CA LEU A 61 15.50 19.45 -7.37
C LEU A 61 15.17 17.96 -7.47
N THR A 62 16.18 17.11 -7.47
CA THR A 62 15.99 15.66 -7.45
C THR A 62 16.87 15.01 -6.40
N TYR A 63 16.33 14.04 -5.69
CA TYR A 63 17.05 13.22 -4.74
C TYR A 63 16.77 11.75 -5.02
N VAL A 64 17.82 10.96 -5.31
CA VAL A 64 17.67 9.53 -5.64
C VAL A 64 18.22 8.71 -4.48
N ILE A 65 17.36 7.85 -3.91
CA ILE A 65 17.74 6.89 -2.86
C ILE A 65 18.10 5.55 -3.48
N LYS A 66 18.76 4.68 -2.73
CA LYS A 66 18.94 3.28 -3.12
C LYS A 66 17.60 2.56 -3.14
N ALA A 67 17.42 1.67 -4.12
CA ALA A 67 16.22 0.84 -4.19
C ALA A 67 16.18 -0.18 -3.03
N GLY A 68 14.98 -0.51 -2.56
CA GLY A 68 14.73 -1.53 -1.55
C GLY A 68 14.37 -1.00 -0.16
N GLU A 69 13.75 -1.87 0.64
CA GLU A 69 13.18 -1.56 1.95
C GLU A 69 14.22 -0.99 2.95
N GLN A 70 15.49 -1.40 2.85
CA GLN A 70 16.57 -0.91 3.69
C GLN A 70 16.78 0.61 3.61
N SER A 71 16.28 1.26 2.55
CA SER A 71 16.32 2.72 2.40
C SER A 71 15.24 3.43 3.21
N LYS A 72 14.22 2.71 3.69
CA LYS A 72 13.11 3.25 4.48
C LYS A 72 13.49 3.38 5.96
N CYS A 73 14.49 4.18 6.28
CA CYS A 73 15.11 4.25 7.61
C CYS A 73 15.43 5.69 8.05
N LEU A 74 15.75 5.86 9.36
CA LEU A 74 16.09 7.16 9.94
C LEU A 74 17.27 7.84 9.25
N LYS A 75 18.25 7.08 8.77
CA LYS A 75 19.41 7.64 8.07
C LYS A 75 18.97 8.35 6.79
N THR A 76 18.24 7.66 5.93
CA THR A 76 17.77 8.22 4.65
C THR A 76 16.79 9.37 4.86
N PHE A 77 15.90 9.27 5.87
CA PHE A 77 15.05 10.38 6.30
C PHE A 77 15.88 11.63 6.63
N GLY A 78 16.94 11.49 7.43
CA GLY A 78 17.82 12.59 7.81
C GLY A 78 18.59 13.18 6.62
N GLU A 79 19.06 12.31 5.70
CA GLU A 79 19.75 12.72 4.48
C GLU A 79 18.85 13.55 3.57
N ILE A 80 17.60 13.12 3.33
CA ILE A 80 16.62 13.89 2.55
C ILE A 80 16.32 15.23 3.23
N ALA A 81 16.04 15.23 4.54
CA ALA A 81 15.74 16.47 5.27
C ALA A 81 16.91 17.46 5.22
N SER A 82 18.15 16.97 5.33
CA SER A 82 19.37 17.78 5.19
C SER A 82 19.50 18.36 3.77
N PHE A 83 19.28 17.53 2.73
CA PHE A 83 19.28 17.97 1.33
C PHE A 83 18.28 19.09 1.07
N LEU A 84 17.05 18.96 1.58
CA LEU A 84 16.03 19.99 1.45
C LEU A 84 16.47 21.31 2.09
N ALA A 85 17.05 21.24 3.29
CA ALA A 85 17.54 22.44 4.02
C ALA A 85 18.72 23.11 3.30
N GLN A 86 19.68 22.34 2.81
CA GLN A 86 20.83 22.85 2.05
C GLN A 86 20.40 23.55 0.76
N ASN A 87 19.32 23.10 0.13
CA ASN A 87 18.75 23.72 -1.07
C ASN A 87 17.66 24.75 -0.76
N GLN A 88 17.59 25.23 0.50
CA GLN A 88 16.71 26.30 0.93
C GLN A 88 15.22 26.05 0.63
N MET A 89 14.81 24.77 0.68
CA MET A 89 13.40 24.42 0.57
C MET A 89 12.62 24.99 1.75
N THR A 90 11.45 25.55 1.47
CA THR A 90 10.61 26.24 2.45
C THR A 90 9.26 25.54 2.58
N ARG A 91 8.43 26.00 3.52
CA ARG A 91 7.04 25.51 3.67
C ARG A 91 6.15 25.79 2.46
N LYS A 92 6.56 26.69 1.55
CA LYS A 92 5.82 27.04 0.32
C LYS A 92 6.24 26.21 -0.90
N ASP A 93 7.06 25.19 -0.69
CA ASP A 93 7.58 24.34 -1.75
C ASP A 93 6.91 22.97 -1.72
N LEU A 94 7.17 22.14 -2.71
CA LEU A 94 6.51 20.87 -2.93
C LEU A 94 7.50 19.70 -2.84
N LEU A 95 7.14 18.64 -2.14
CA LEU A 95 7.78 17.34 -2.24
C LEU A 95 6.96 16.42 -3.14
N ILE A 96 7.63 15.70 -4.03
CA ILE A 96 7.03 14.66 -4.86
C ILE A 96 7.72 13.33 -4.57
N ALA A 97 6.96 12.30 -4.22
CA ALA A 97 7.44 10.92 -4.22
C ALA A 97 7.19 10.30 -5.59
N LEU A 98 8.23 9.82 -6.26
CA LEU A 98 8.14 9.12 -7.54
C LEU A 98 8.68 7.70 -7.34
N GLY A 99 7.80 6.75 -7.00
CA GLY A 99 8.25 5.39 -6.71
C GLY A 99 7.19 4.45 -6.14
N GLY A 100 7.64 3.29 -5.69
CA GLY A 100 6.81 2.33 -4.97
C GLY A 100 6.50 2.76 -3.52
N GLY A 101 6.01 1.81 -2.71
CA GLY A 101 5.63 2.05 -1.32
C GLY A 101 6.77 2.61 -0.45
N VAL A 102 8.01 2.14 -0.64
CA VAL A 102 9.20 2.62 0.09
C VAL A 102 9.41 4.12 -0.12
N VAL A 103 9.46 4.55 -1.38
CA VAL A 103 9.64 5.97 -1.74
C VAL A 103 8.47 6.80 -1.25
N GLY A 104 7.24 6.28 -1.43
CA GLY A 104 6.00 6.93 -1.01
C GLY A 104 5.99 7.20 0.49
N ASP A 105 6.16 6.16 1.32
CA ASP A 105 6.11 6.25 2.77
C ASP A 105 7.21 7.14 3.35
N LEU A 106 8.46 6.94 2.90
CA LEU A 106 9.61 7.71 3.35
C LEU A 106 9.45 9.21 3.01
N THR A 107 9.12 9.52 1.75
CA THR A 107 8.98 10.92 1.30
C THR A 107 7.81 11.61 1.99
N ALA A 108 6.69 10.91 2.16
CA ALA A 108 5.53 11.44 2.87
C ALA A 108 5.84 11.68 4.35
N PHE A 109 6.63 10.80 5.00
CA PHE A 109 7.07 11.01 6.37
C PHE A 109 8.02 12.21 6.48
N VAL A 110 8.97 12.37 5.56
CA VAL A 110 9.80 13.58 5.47
C VAL A 110 8.91 14.82 5.31
N ALA A 111 7.92 14.78 4.40
CA ALA A 111 7.00 15.88 4.17
C ALA A 111 6.20 16.26 5.43
N SER A 112 5.81 15.27 6.23
CA SER A 112 5.07 15.49 7.48
C SER A 112 5.89 16.20 8.56
N CYS A 113 7.21 15.97 8.58
CA CYS A 113 8.12 16.49 9.61
C CYS A 113 8.85 17.76 9.19
N TYR A 114 9.29 17.84 7.91
CA TYR A 114 10.07 18.96 7.41
C TYR A 114 9.27 20.27 7.51
N MET A 115 9.86 21.29 8.12
CA MET A 115 9.19 22.58 8.40
C MET A 115 7.84 22.45 9.13
N ARG A 116 7.57 21.34 9.84
CA ARG A 116 6.30 20.97 10.48
C ARG A 116 5.17 20.74 9.49
N GLY A 117 5.50 20.27 8.30
CA GLY A 117 4.59 19.97 7.20
C GLY A 117 4.85 20.80 5.96
N ILE A 118 5.11 20.14 4.84
CA ILE A 118 5.28 20.71 3.51
C ILE A 118 4.29 20.05 2.54
N ALA A 119 3.88 20.73 1.47
CA ALA A 119 3.01 20.13 0.45
C ALA A 119 3.64 18.87 -0.13
N PHE A 120 2.81 17.84 -0.34
CA PHE A 120 3.25 16.52 -0.78
C PHE A 120 2.35 15.97 -1.90
N VAL A 121 2.96 15.42 -2.95
CA VAL A 121 2.31 14.71 -4.05
C VAL A 121 2.91 13.32 -4.16
N ASN A 122 2.06 12.31 -4.30
CA ASN A 122 2.48 10.92 -4.49
C ASN A 122 2.30 10.49 -5.94
N LEU A 123 3.36 10.02 -6.59
CA LEU A 123 3.38 9.41 -7.91
C LEU A 123 3.76 7.92 -7.78
N PRO A 124 2.81 7.06 -7.41
CA PRO A 124 3.08 5.63 -7.22
C PRO A 124 3.39 4.96 -8.56
N THR A 125 4.42 4.10 -8.57
CA THR A 125 4.90 3.41 -9.78
C THR A 125 4.83 1.90 -9.70
N SER A 126 4.54 1.30 -8.54
CA SER A 126 4.26 -0.12 -8.39
C SER A 126 2.77 -0.38 -8.24
N LEU A 127 2.30 -1.56 -8.69
CA LEU A 127 0.88 -1.92 -8.60
C LEU A 127 0.39 -1.89 -7.15
N LEU A 128 1.18 -2.44 -6.22
CA LEU A 128 0.90 -2.37 -4.78
C LEU A 128 0.68 -0.93 -4.30
N ALA A 129 1.55 -0.01 -4.69
CA ALA A 129 1.42 1.38 -4.30
C ALA A 129 0.20 2.05 -4.95
N MET A 130 -0.12 1.72 -6.19
CA MET A 130 -1.27 2.27 -6.91
C MET A 130 -2.60 1.86 -6.28
N VAL A 131 -2.72 0.61 -5.82
CA VAL A 131 -3.98 0.08 -5.28
C VAL A 131 -4.10 0.20 -3.77
N ASP A 132 -2.98 0.35 -3.06
CA ASP A 132 -2.97 0.31 -1.59
C ASP A 132 -2.18 1.45 -0.95
N SER A 133 -0.84 1.40 -0.85
CA SER A 133 -0.07 2.24 0.07
C SER A 133 -0.17 3.75 -0.23
N SER A 134 -0.46 4.19 -1.46
CA SER A 134 -0.57 5.62 -1.80
C SER A 134 -1.81 6.31 -1.25
N VAL A 135 -2.80 5.56 -0.74
CA VAL A 135 -4.08 6.10 -0.25
C VAL A 135 -4.28 5.75 1.22
N GLY A 136 -4.74 6.73 2.00
CA GLY A 136 -5.05 6.57 3.42
C GLY A 136 -4.04 7.19 4.38
N GLY A 137 -3.02 7.91 3.85
CA GLY A 137 -2.15 8.81 4.61
C GLY A 137 -1.21 8.16 5.61
N LYS A 138 -1.12 6.84 5.70
CA LYS A 138 -0.11 6.19 6.52
C LYS A 138 1.26 6.43 5.92
N THR A 139 2.20 6.94 6.71
CA THR A 139 3.58 7.19 6.33
C THR A 139 4.49 6.71 7.43
N ALA A 140 5.59 6.03 7.10
CA ALA A 140 6.48 5.49 8.11
C ALA A 140 7.88 5.22 7.60
N ILE A 141 8.76 4.98 8.57
CA ILE A 141 10.10 4.41 8.37
C ILE A 141 10.28 3.23 9.31
N ASP A 142 11.26 2.41 8.98
CA ASP A 142 11.66 1.25 9.75
C ASP A 142 12.78 1.61 10.72
N ILE A 143 12.80 0.90 11.85
CA ILE A 143 13.85 0.95 12.85
C ILE A 143 14.29 -0.50 13.16
N PRO A 144 15.42 -0.73 13.84
CA PRO A 144 15.89 -2.09 14.13
C PRO A 144 14.87 -2.96 14.87
N GLU A 145 13.97 -2.36 15.63
CA GLU A 145 12.95 -3.04 16.43
C GLU A 145 11.75 -3.51 15.61
N GLY A 146 11.57 -2.98 14.37
CA GLY A 146 10.48 -3.39 13.49
C GLY A 146 10.15 -2.41 12.37
N LYS A 147 9.36 -2.90 11.41
CA LYS A 147 8.88 -2.12 10.28
C LYS A 147 7.76 -1.16 10.69
N ASN A 148 7.74 0.02 10.05
CA ASN A 148 6.66 1.00 10.13
C ASN A 148 6.32 1.50 11.55
N LEU A 149 7.26 1.40 12.51
CA LEU A 149 7.02 1.79 13.91
C LEU A 149 7.14 3.30 14.15
N VAL A 150 7.83 4.02 13.28
CA VAL A 150 8.00 5.47 13.39
C VAL A 150 7.36 6.11 12.15
N GLY A 151 6.30 6.88 12.37
CA GLY A 151 5.54 7.45 11.26
C GLY A 151 4.46 8.43 11.70
N SER A 152 3.66 8.85 10.75
CA SER A 152 2.54 9.76 10.95
C SER A 152 1.40 9.48 9.98
N PHE A 153 0.22 10.03 10.27
CA PHE A 153 -0.84 10.14 9.27
C PHE A 153 -0.68 11.47 8.53
N TYR A 154 -0.27 11.42 7.27
CA TYR A 154 -0.06 12.60 6.43
C TYR A 154 -0.60 12.39 5.03
N SER A 155 -1.78 12.93 4.75
CA SER A 155 -2.42 12.81 3.45
C SER A 155 -1.72 13.69 2.40
N PRO A 156 -1.52 13.19 1.17
CA PRO A 156 -0.97 13.99 0.09
C PRO A 156 -1.93 15.12 -0.30
N ASN A 157 -1.43 16.10 -1.07
CA ASN A 157 -2.27 17.07 -1.76
C ASN A 157 -2.90 16.45 -3.02
N LEU A 158 -2.20 15.49 -3.62
CA LEU A 158 -2.60 14.74 -4.81
C LEU A 158 -1.90 13.38 -4.82
N CYS A 159 -2.61 12.33 -5.20
CA CYS A 159 -2.04 11.08 -5.68
C CYS A 159 -2.26 11.00 -7.19
N TYR A 160 -1.19 10.89 -7.99
CA TYR A 160 -1.30 10.81 -9.45
C TYR A 160 -0.67 9.51 -9.94
N ILE A 161 -1.50 8.64 -10.45
CA ILE A 161 -1.16 7.30 -10.93
C ILE A 161 -0.97 7.37 -12.45
N ASN A 162 0.26 7.09 -12.91
CA ASN A 162 0.55 6.84 -14.31
C ASN A 162 0.62 5.33 -14.53
N VAL A 163 -0.42 4.73 -15.12
CA VAL A 163 -0.51 3.27 -15.30
C VAL A 163 0.60 2.73 -16.21
N ASN A 164 1.12 3.53 -17.14
CA ASN A 164 2.20 3.10 -18.03
C ASN A 164 3.52 2.81 -17.30
N THR A 165 3.70 3.27 -16.05
CA THR A 165 4.89 2.88 -15.27
C THR A 165 4.90 1.38 -14.93
N LEU A 166 3.75 0.71 -14.96
CA LEU A 166 3.66 -0.74 -14.77
C LEU A 166 4.28 -1.55 -15.91
N LYS A 167 4.48 -0.97 -17.10
CA LYS A 167 5.12 -1.65 -18.24
C LYS A 167 6.57 -2.04 -17.98
N THR A 168 7.24 -1.38 -17.06
CA THR A 168 8.62 -1.68 -16.68
C THR A 168 8.72 -2.37 -15.33
N LEU A 169 7.59 -2.59 -14.66
CA LEU A 169 7.55 -3.24 -13.35
C LEU A 169 7.79 -4.75 -13.52
N PRO A 170 8.69 -5.36 -12.74
CA PRO A 170 8.91 -6.80 -12.75
C PRO A 170 7.62 -7.59 -12.45
N ASN A 171 7.47 -8.76 -13.05
CA ASN A 171 6.28 -9.60 -12.85
C ASN A 171 6.04 -9.96 -11.38
N GLU A 172 7.08 -10.16 -10.59
CA GLU A 172 6.99 -10.42 -9.15
C GLU A 172 6.33 -9.27 -8.40
N GLU A 173 6.60 -8.03 -8.79
CA GLU A 173 5.98 -6.83 -8.22
C GLU A 173 4.53 -6.63 -8.70
N ILE A 174 4.22 -7.08 -9.93
CA ILE A 174 2.83 -7.17 -10.41
C ILE A 174 2.05 -8.16 -9.54
N LEU A 175 2.59 -9.37 -9.31
CA LEU A 175 1.99 -10.38 -8.45
C LEU A 175 1.84 -9.88 -7.00
N CYS A 176 2.82 -9.12 -6.51
CA CYS A 176 2.73 -8.47 -5.20
C CYS A 176 1.51 -7.54 -5.11
N GLY A 177 1.29 -6.68 -6.11
CA GLY A 177 0.11 -5.81 -6.16
C GLY A 177 -1.20 -6.58 -6.29
N LEU A 178 -1.20 -7.69 -7.03
CA LEU A 178 -2.38 -8.56 -7.19
C LEU A 178 -2.82 -9.21 -5.87
N GLY A 179 -1.92 -9.49 -4.95
CA GLY A 179 -2.27 -9.97 -3.61
C GLY A 179 -3.20 -9.00 -2.88
N GLU A 180 -2.98 -7.70 -3.01
CA GLU A 180 -3.85 -6.67 -2.45
C GLU A 180 -5.17 -6.52 -3.22
N ILE A 181 -5.15 -6.65 -4.55
CA ILE A 181 -6.37 -6.62 -5.37
C ILE A 181 -7.30 -7.77 -4.96
N VAL A 182 -6.75 -8.97 -4.77
CA VAL A 182 -7.50 -10.13 -4.28
C VAL A 182 -8.09 -9.88 -2.89
N LYS A 183 -7.35 -9.23 -1.99
CA LYS A 183 -7.89 -8.79 -0.70
C LYS A 183 -9.16 -7.94 -0.88
N TYR A 184 -9.12 -6.95 -1.79
CA TYR A 184 -10.28 -6.09 -2.07
C TYR A 184 -11.45 -6.85 -2.69
N ALA A 185 -11.20 -7.89 -3.47
CA ALA A 185 -12.26 -8.75 -3.99
C ALA A 185 -13.06 -9.46 -2.88
N TYR A 186 -12.40 -9.84 -1.77
CA TYR A 186 -13.12 -10.39 -0.61
C TYR A 186 -13.78 -9.33 0.25
N LEU A 187 -13.22 -8.11 0.32
CA LEU A 187 -13.79 -7.01 1.11
C LEU A 187 -14.99 -6.36 0.44
N SER A 188 -15.19 -6.59 -0.86
CA SER A 188 -16.32 -6.05 -1.62
C SER A 188 -16.79 -7.06 -2.66
N ASN A 189 -17.96 -6.82 -3.26
CA ASN A 189 -18.47 -7.59 -4.39
C ASN A 189 -18.25 -6.89 -5.74
N THR A 190 -17.40 -5.87 -5.79
CA THR A 190 -17.17 -5.05 -7.00
C THR A 190 -16.05 -5.58 -7.86
N ILE A 191 -15.13 -6.37 -7.30
CA ILE A 191 -14.05 -7.05 -8.02
C ILE A 191 -14.36 -8.54 -8.06
N THR A 192 -14.51 -9.10 -9.23
CA THR A 192 -14.82 -10.50 -9.45
C THR A 192 -13.58 -11.29 -9.89
N ALA A 193 -13.62 -12.63 -9.81
CA ALA A 193 -12.56 -13.48 -10.38
C ALA A 193 -12.35 -13.17 -11.88
N LYS A 194 -13.43 -12.91 -12.61
CA LYS A 194 -13.37 -12.54 -14.04
C LYS A 194 -12.61 -11.23 -14.27
N ASP A 195 -12.83 -10.18 -13.44
CA ASP A 195 -12.07 -8.92 -13.56
C ASP A 195 -10.56 -9.17 -13.39
N ILE A 196 -10.20 -10.08 -12.48
CA ILE A 196 -8.79 -10.42 -12.21
C ILE A 196 -8.21 -11.23 -13.37
N GLU A 197 -8.97 -12.17 -13.95
CA GLU A 197 -8.58 -12.96 -15.12
C GLU A 197 -8.42 -12.11 -16.39
N GLU A 198 -9.33 -11.16 -16.63
CA GLU A 198 -9.26 -10.22 -17.76
C GLU A 198 -8.08 -9.27 -17.67
N PHE A 199 -7.57 -9.03 -16.46
CA PHE A 199 -6.36 -8.25 -16.18
C PHE A 199 -6.36 -6.82 -16.74
N ASP A 200 -7.53 -6.18 -16.80
CA ASP A 200 -7.59 -4.74 -17.09
C ASP A 200 -7.10 -3.94 -15.89
N LEU A 201 -5.82 -3.53 -15.95
CA LEU A 201 -5.14 -2.83 -14.85
C LEU A 201 -5.82 -1.51 -14.47
N ILE A 202 -6.32 -0.73 -15.43
CA ILE A 202 -7.02 0.53 -15.15
C ILE A 202 -8.29 0.27 -14.36
N ASN A 203 -9.06 -0.73 -14.79
CA ASN A 203 -10.29 -1.15 -14.11
C ASN A 203 -9.99 -1.71 -12.71
N LEU A 204 -9.00 -2.59 -12.59
CA LEU A 204 -8.59 -3.20 -11.32
C LEU A 204 -8.10 -2.15 -10.32
N ILE A 205 -7.24 -1.21 -10.74
CA ILE A 205 -6.77 -0.10 -9.90
C ILE A 205 -7.97 0.76 -9.48
N SER A 206 -8.84 1.12 -10.42
CA SER A 206 -10.00 1.95 -10.15
C SER A 206 -10.92 1.31 -9.11
N LYS A 207 -11.32 0.04 -9.31
CA LYS A 207 -12.20 -0.69 -8.38
C LYS A 207 -11.54 -0.90 -7.00
N SER A 208 -10.25 -1.23 -6.96
CA SER A 208 -9.49 -1.38 -5.70
C SER A 208 -9.49 -0.08 -4.89
N LEU A 209 -9.26 1.04 -5.56
CA LEU A 209 -9.29 2.35 -4.93
C LEU A 209 -10.68 2.72 -4.40
N ASP A 210 -11.78 2.36 -5.10
CA ASP A 210 -13.14 2.59 -4.59
C ASP A 210 -13.35 1.88 -3.25
N VAL A 211 -12.93 0.62 -3.15
CA VAL A 211 -13.03 -0.14 -1.91
C VAL A 211 -12.19 0.48 -0.80
N LYS A 212 -10.93 0.80 -1.11
CA LYS A 212 -10.03 1.37 -0.10
C LYS A 212 -10.49 2.74 0.37
N ILE A 213 -10.85 3.62 -0.55
CA ILE A 213 -11.31 4.98 -0.24
C ILE A 213 -12.53 4.92 0.67
N SER A 214 -13.52 4.09 0.33
CA SER A 214 -14.72 3.90 1.16
C SER A 214 -14.38 3.52 2.61
N ILE A 215 -13.44 2.58 2.80
CA ILE A 215 -13.03 2.14 4.14
C ILE A 215 -12.23 3.24 4.88
N VAL A 216 -11.35 3.94 4.17
CA VAL A 216 -10.53 5.04 4.75
C VAL A 216 -11.40 6.23 5.16
N GLU A 217 -12.40 6.58 4.37
CA GLU A 217 -13.32 7.69 4.68
C GLU A 217 -14.16 7.43 5.93
N GLU A 218 -14.51 6.15 6.19
CA GLU A 218 -15.25 5.77 7.40
C GLU A 218 -14.35 5.69 8.64
N ASP A 219 -13.05 5.40 8.47
CA ASP A 219 -12.10 5.22 9.58
C ASP A 219 -10.67 5.59 9.17
N GLU A 220 -10.39 6.89 9.09
CA GLU A 220 -9.09 7.40 8.63
C GLU A 220 -7.90 6.91 9.48
N PHE A 221 -8.11 6.76 10.81
CA PHE A 221 -7.03 6.48 11.78
C PHE A 221 -6.98 5.02 12.27
N GLU A 222 -7.73 4.12 11.63
CA GLU A 222 -7.73 2.67 11.93
C GLU A 222 -8.17 2.32 13.37
N GLY A 223 -9.15 3.05 13.88
CA GLY A 223 -9.76 2.76 15.19
C GLY A 223 -10.71 1.58 15.18
N GLY A 224 -11.28 1.22 14.02
CA GLY A 224 -12.34 0.21 13.88
C GLY A 224 -12.39 -0.46 12.51
N LYS A 225 -13.26 0.04 11.62
CA LYS A 225 -13.57 -0.60 10.31
C LYS A 225 -12.36 -0.75 9.40
N ARG A 226 -11.39 0.19 9.42
CA ARG A 226 -10.18 0.12 8.61
C ARG A 226 -9.33 -1.12 8.92
N LYS A 227 -9.48 -1.73 10.09
CA LYS A 227 -8.84 -3.01 10.41
C LYS A 227 -9.25 -4.15 9.46
N LEU A 228 -10.38 -4.03 8.73
CA LEU A 228 -10.76 -4.98 7.68
C LEU A 228 -9.70 -5.08 6.58
N LEU A 229 -8.94 -4.01 6.33
CA LEU A 229 -7.81 -4.02 5.39
C LEU A 229 -6.68 -4.98 5.80
N ASN A 230 -6.70 -5.48 7.05
CA ASN A 230 -5.77 -6.50 7.53
C ASN A 230 -6.22 -7.94 7.20
N LEU A 231 -7.21 -8.13 6.30
CA LEU A 231 -7.55 -9.47 5.79
C LEU A 231 -6.30 -10.14 5.21
N GLY A 232 -6.01 -11.35 5.68
CA GLY A 232 -4.80 -12.09 5.32
C GLY A 232 -3.51 -11.64 6.02
N HIS A 233 -3.42 -10.39 6.48
CA HIS A 233 -2.19 -9.81 7.00
C HIS A 233 -1.71 -10.43 8.32
N THR A 234 -2.60 -10.89 9.18
CA THR A 234 -2.19 -11.51 10.47
C THR A 234 -1.29 -12.73 10.23
N ILE A 235 -1.68 -13.58 9.31
CA ILE A 235 -0.90 -14.77 8.90
C ILE A 235 0.22 -14.34 7.95
N GLY A 236 -0.07 -13.46 6.98
CA GLY A 236 0.89 -12.99 5.98
C GLY A 236 2.13 -12.35 6.60
N HIS A 237 2.00 -11.46 7.58
CA HIS A 237 3.14 -10.85 8.29
C HIS A 237 3.97 -11.89 9.06
N GLY A 238 3.33 -12.93 9.62
CA GLY A 238 4.05 -14.05 10.22
C GLY A 238 4.92 -14.79 9.22
N ILE A 239 4.38 -15.07 8.02
CA ILE A 239 5.12 -15.68 6.90
C ILE A 239 6.25 -14.76 6.41
N GLU A 240 5.97 -13.48 6.20
CA GLU A 240 6.93 -12.48 5.77
C GLU A 240 8.13 -12.38 6.73
N SER A 241 7.85 -12.35 8.04
CA SER A 241 8.88 -12.34 9.08
C SER A 241 9.72 -13.63 9.10
N LEU A 242 9.09 -14.81 8.97
CA LEU A 242 9.81 -16.10 8.92
C LEU A 242 10.67 -16.23 7.67
N SER A 243 10.25 -15.65 6.55
CA SER A 243 11.04 -15.62 5.32
C SER A 243 12.21 -14.63 5.37
N ASN A 244 12.42 -13.93 6.48
CA ASN A 244 13.35 -12.80 6.55
C ASN A 244 13.10 -11.77 5.44
N TYR A 245 11.81 -11.54 5.12
CA TYR A 245 11.36 -10.61 4.07
C TYR A 245 11.85 -10.93 2.65
N THR A 246 12.15 -12.19 2.36
CA THR A 246 12.50 -12.66 1.00
C THR A 246 11.27 -12.94 0.15
N LEU A 247 10.13 -13.27 0.76
CA LEU A 247 8.85 -13.38 0.07
C LEU A 247 8.19 -12.01 -0.05
N SER A 248 7.59 -11.72 -1.20
CA SER A 248 6.91 -10.45 -1.42
C SER A 248 5.68 -10.32 -0.53
N HIS A 249 5.39 -9.08 -0.08
CA HIS A 249 4.27 -8.77 0.81
C HIS A 249 2.93 -9.30 0.29
N GLY A 250 2.58 -9.00 -0.96
CA GLY A 250 1.31 -9.43 -1.53
C GLY A 250 1.16 -10.94 -1.67
N LEU A 251 2.25 -11.68 -1.92
CA LEU A 251 2.23 -13.14 -1.90
C LEU A 251 1.96 -13.65 -0.47
N CYS A 252 2.57 -13.04 0.54
CA CYS A 252 2.32 -13.39 1.94
C CYS A 252 0.86 -13.10 2.33
N VAL A 253 0.30 -12.00 1.85
CA VAL A 253 -1.12 -11.65 2.05
C VAL A 253 -2.03 -12.67 1.36
N ALA A 254 -1.75 -13.07 0.11
CA ALA A 254 -2.52 -14.08 -0.61
C ALA A 254 -2.51 -15.45 0.12
N LYS A 255 -1.34 -15.90 0.60
CA LYS A 255 -1.21 -17.12 1.45
C LYS A 255 -2.01 -16.98 2.75
N GLY A 256 -1.97 -15.80 3.36
CA GLY A 256 -2.77 -15.50 4.56
C GLY A 256 -4.26 -15.53 4.29
N ILE A 257 -4.72 -15.03 3.15
CA ILE A 257 -6.14 -15.09 2.75
C ILE A 257 -6.55 -16.55 2.50
N ASP A 258 -5.71 -17.36 1.85
CA ASP A 258 -5.96 -18.77 1.61
C ASP A 258 -6.21 -19.51 2.94
N TYR A 259 -5.34 -19.29 3.92
CA TYR A 259 -5.52 -19.81 5.29
C TYR A 259 -6.82 -19.30 5.93
N ILE A 260 -7.14 -18.00 5.80
CA ILE A 260 -8.36 -17.42 6.38
C ILE A 260 -9.62 -18.04 5.76
N ILE A 261 -9.62 -18.41 4.49
CA ILE A 261 -10.75 -19.12 3.87
C ILE A 261 -10.94 -20.48 4.51
N ASP A 262 -9.86 -21.26 4.71
CA ASP A 262 -9.90 -22.56 5.37
C ASP A 262 -10.39 -22.41 6.81
N PHE A 263 -9.84 -21.48 7.55
CA PHE A 263 -10.25 -21.20 8.93
C PHE A 263 -11.72 -20.76 9.01
N SER A 264 -12.17 -19.90 8.08
CA SER A 264 -13.56 -19.42 8.02
C SER A 264 -14.54 -20.54 7.67
N LYS A 265 -14.15 -21.50 6.83
CA LYS A 265 -14.94 -22.70 6.51
C LYS A 265 -15.30 -23.45 7.80
N ASP A 266 -14.29 -23.75 8.61
CA ASP A 266 -14.49 -24.49 9.87
C ASP A 266 -15.26 -23.65 10.90
N TYR A 267 -14.90 -22.36 11.03
CA TYR A 267 -15.51 -21.45 12.00
C TYR A 267 -17.00 -21.21 11.76
N TYR A 268 -17.41 -21.05 10.48
CA TYR A 268 -18.81 -20.78 10.09
C TYR A 268 -19.54 -22.01 9.55
N ASN A 269 -18.89 -23.16 9.49
CA ASN A 269 -19.43 -24.42 8.93
C ASN A 269 -19.97 -24.25 7.50
N PHE A 270 -19.10 -23.82 6.57
CA PHE A 270 -19.47 -23.59 5.17
C PHE A 270 -19.79 -24.90 4.44
N SER A 271 -20.74 -24.82 3.47
CA SER A 271 -20.90 -25.86 2.46
C SER A 271 -19.66 -25.94 1.54
N GLU A 272 -19.42 -27.10 0.95
CA GLU A 272 -18.32 -27.28 -0.04
C GLU A 272 -18.48 -26.35 -1.24
N GLU A 273 -19.70 -26.08 -1.66
CA GLU A 273 -19.98 -25.15 -2.76
C GLU A 273 -19.50 -23.74 -2.43
N LYS A 274 -19.86 -23.21 -1.26
CA LYS A 274 -19.42 -21.88 -0.81
C LYS A 274 -17.92 -21.80 -0.62
N TYR A 275 -17.33 -22.83 -0.05
CA TYR A 275 -15.88 -22.91 0.11
C TYR A 275 -15.17 -22.87 -1.25
N SER A 276 -15.63 -23.65 -2.24
CA SER A 276 -15.07 -23.63 -3.58
C SER A 276 -15.16 -22.24 -4.23
N GLN A 277 -16.33 -21.60 -4.15
CA GLN A 277 -16.53 -20.23 -4.68
C GLN A 277 -15.56 -19.22 -4.09
N LEU A 278 -15.29 -19.29 -2.77
CA LEU A 278 -14.30 -18.41 -2.14
C LEU A 278 -12.88 -18.71 -2.65
N LYS A 279 -12.50 -19.98 -2.82
CA LYS A 279 -11.16 -20.32 -3.31
C LYS A 279 -10.96 -19.90 -4.79
N ASP A 280 -12.02 -19.81 -5.60
CA ASP A 280 -11.91 -19.49 -7.03
C ASP A 280 -11.35 -18.07 -7.27
N ILE A 281 -11.59 -17.12 -6.37
CA ILE A 281 -11.02 -15.77 -6.48
C ILE A 281 -9.48 -15.80 -6.37
N LEU A 282 -8.93 -16.61 -5.46
CA LEU A 282 -7.48 -16.81 -5.35
C LEU A 282 -6.88 -17.52 -6.54
N ARG A 283 -7.61 -18.54 -7.07
CA ARG A 283 -7.17 -19.35 -8.21
C ARG A 283 -7.16 -18.58 -9.54
N ALA A 284 -7.82 -17.43 -9.60
CA ALA A 284 -7.78 -16.54 -10.77
C ALA A 284 -6.37 -16.01 -11.07
N GLN A 285 -5.40 -16.21 -10.15
CA GLN A 285 -4.00 -15.81 -10.34
C GLN A 285 -3.03 -16.94 -9.97
N PRO A 286 -1.85 -16.98 -10.60
CA PRO A 286 -0.87 -18.04 -10.39
C PRO A 286 -0.06 -17.85 -9.10
N PHE A 287 -0.74 -17.66 -7.97
CA PHE A 287 -0.05 -17.61 -6.68
C PHE A 287 0.43 -19.02 -6.27
N ASP A 288 1.67 -19.11 -5.82
CA ASP A 288 2.10 -20.27 -5.03
C ASP A 288 1.56 -20.11 -3.60
N LEU A 289 0.43 -20.74 -3.33
CA LEU A 289 -0.27 -20.69 -2.04
C LEU A 289 0.26 -21.71 -1.02
N SER A 290 1.23 -22.56 -1.37
CA SER A 290 1.80 -23.52 -0.43
C SER A 290 2.38 -22.82 0.80
N LEU A 291 2.03 -23.30 2.00
CA LEU A 291 2.62 -22.82 3.24
C LEU A 291 4.02 -23.43 3.39
N VAL A 292 5.04 -22.57 3.34
CA VAL A 292 6.45 -22.96 3.45
C VAL A 292 6.83 -23.19 4.93
N TYR A 293 6.08 -22.63 5.87
CA TYR A 293 6.36 -22.68 7.31
C TYR A 293 5.23 -23.36 8.07
N PRO A 294 5.55 -24.14 9.14
CA PRO A 294 4.53 -24.68 10.01
C PRO A 294 3.69 -23.58 10.68
N LEU A 295 2.37 -23.81 10.78
CA LEU A 295 1.46 -22.82 11.39
C LEU A 295 1.84 -22.48 12.85
N LYS A 296 2.42 -23.43 13.58
CA LYS A 296 2.97 -23.18 14.92
C LYS A 296 4.02 -22.06 14.93
N ASP A 297 4.94 -22.08 13.98
CA ASP A 297 6.02 -21.09 13.89
C ASP A 297 5.45 -19.71 13.50
N ILE A 298 4.46 -19.70 12.59
CA ILE A 298 3.70 -18.48 12.23
C ILE A 298 3.00 -17.91 13.46
N ALA A 299 2.31 -18.75 14.23
CA ALA A 299 1.62 -18.33 15.45
C ALA A 299 2.59 -17.76 16.52
N GLU A 300 3.79 -18.32 16.63
CA GLU A 300 4.83 -17.77 17.52
C GLU A 300 5.28 -16.37 17.09
N LYS A 301 5.46 -16.11 15.79
CA LYS A 301 5.78 -14.77 15.26
C LYS A 301 4.66 -13.77 15.54
N ILE A 302 3.40 -14.17 15.38
CA ILE A 302 2.24 -13.32 15.68
C ILE A 302 2.23 -12.90 17.15
N LYS A 303 2.61 -13.79 18.09
CA LYS A 303 2.73 -13.46 19.52
C LYS A 303 3.78 -12.38 19.80
N VAL A 304 4.90 -12.44 19.12
CA VAL A 304 6.01 -11.49 19.31
C VAL A 304 5.63 -10.11 18.81
N ASP A 305 4.99 -10.04 17.65
CA ASP A 305 4.62 -8.78 16.98
C ASP A 305 3.56 -7.98 17.75
N LYS A 306 2.63 -8.69 18.44
CA LYS A 306 1.51 -8.09 19.17
C LYS A 306 1.67 -8.14 20.70
N LYS A 307 2.79 -7.65 21.22
CA LYS A 307 3.20 -7.64 22.66
C LYS A 307 2.13 -7.23 23.68
N ALA A 308 1.03 -6.58 23.26
CA ALA A 308 -0.01 -6.07 24.16
C ALA A 308 -1.18 -7.05 24.40
N GLN A 309 -1.35 -8.13 23.60
CA GLN A 309 -2.45 -9.09 23.75
C GLN A 309 -1.90 -10.53 23.72
N LYS A 310 -1.32 -10.97 24.84
CA LYS A 310 -0.54 -12.22 24.94
C LYS A 310 -1.25 -13.52 24.51
N GLU A 311 -2.58 -13.56 24.41
CA GLU A 311 -3.35 -14.81 24.16
C GLU A 311 -4.28 -14.74 22.95
N HIS A 312 -4.65 -13.55 22.49
CA HIS A 312 -5.61 -13.35 21.41
C HIS A 312 -5.11 -12.37 20.38
N VAL A 313 -5.65 -12.46 19.17
CA VAL A 313 -5.39 -11.56 18.06
C VAL A 313 -6.68 -11.23 17.33
N ASP A 314 -6.82 -9.99 16.87
CA ASP A 314 -7.89 -9.62 15.95
C ASP A 314 -7.58 -10.22 14.57
N MET A 315 -8.43 -11.11 14.08
CA MET A 315 -8.35 -11.67 12.72
C MET A 315 -9.56 -11.26 11.91
N VAL A 316 -9.36 -10.95 10.65
CA VAL A 316 -10.46 -10.69 9.72
C VAL A 316 -10.87 -12.01 9.09
N LEU A 317 -12.10 -12.46 9.36
CA LEU A 317 -12.68 -13.67 8.79
C LEU A 317 -13.65 -13.33 7.66
N ILE A 318 -13.75 -14.24 6.68
CA ILE A 318 -14.61 -14.10 5.51
C ILE A 318 -15.89 -14.88 5.76
N LYS A 319 -17.04 -14.17 5.86
CA LYS A 319 -18.37 -14.81 5.90
C LYS A 319 -18.88 -15.10 4.49
N ASP A 320 -18.59 -14.19 3.57
CA ASP A 320 -18.98 -14.24 2.17
C ASP A 320 -18.17 -13.20 1.39
N VAL A 321 -18.18 -13.22 0.06
CA VAL A 321 -17.64 -12.12 -0.74
C VAL A 321 -18.35 -10.82 -0.36
N GLY A 322 -17.57 -9.78 -0.04
CA GLY A 322 -18.08 -8.50 0.45
C GLY A 322 -18.59 -8.53 1.91
N LYS A 323 -18.43 -9.62 2.64
CA LYS A 323 -18.90 -9.77 4.03
C LYS A 323 -17.80 -10.33 4.92
N CYS A 324 -16.92 -9.47 5.36
CA CYS A 324 -15.85 -9.80 6.31
C CYS A 324 -16.14 -9.19 7.68
N GLU A 325 -15.65 -9.84 8.74
CA GLU A 325 -15.75 -9.32 10.11
C GLU A 325 -14.45 -9.53 10.89
N ILE A 326 -14.23 -8.67 11.87
CA ILE A 326 -13.08 -8.74 12.77
C ILE A 326 -13.49 -9.62 13.96
N VAL A 327 -12.78 -10.73 14.16
CA VAL A 327 -13.03 -11.69 15.23
C VAL A 327 -11.79 -11.83 16.12
N LYS A 328 -12.00 -11.87 17.42
CA LYS A 328 -10.93 -12.08 18.39
C LYS A 328 -10.65 -13.58 18.53
N ILE A 329 -9.54 -14.04 17.97
CA ILE A 329 -9.14 -15.46 17.94
C ILE A 329 -8.02 -15.71 18.95
N ALA A 330 -8.11 -16.81 19.69
CA ALA A 330 -7.01 -17.24 20.55
C ALA A 330 -5.85 -17.76 19.67
N ILE A 331 -4.63 -17.30 19.94
CA ILE A 331 -3.46 -17.65 19.10
C ILE A 331 -3.21 -19.17 19.08
N LYS A 332 -3.57 -19.88 20.16
CA LYS A 332 -3.51 -21.36 20.22
C LYS A 332 -4.43 -22.06 19.22
N ASP A 333 -5.46 -21.38 18.71
CA ASP A 333 -6.43 -21.91 17.75
C ASP A 333 -5.98 -21.70 16.29
N ILE A 334 -4.88 -21.02 16.07
CA ILE A 334 -4.18 -20.94 14.76
C ILE A 334 -3.39 -22.25 14.59
N LYS A 335 -3.99 -23.21 13.85
CA LYS A 335 -3.48 -24.58 13.68
C LYS A 335 -3.41 -24.93 12.21
#